data_3ae3a68302a5f0bbca5d1dc65a07e550
#
_entry.id   3ae3a68302a5f0bbca5d1dc65a07e550
#
_cell.length_a   1.000
_cell.length_b   1.000
_cell.length_c   1.000
_cell.angle_alpha   90.00
_cell.angle_beta   90.00
_cell.angle_gamma   90.00
#
_symmetry.space_group_name_H-M   'P 1'
#
loop_
_entity.id
_entity.type
_entity.pdbx_description
1 polymer ?
#
loop_
_entity_poly.entity_id
_entity_poly.type
_entity_poly.pdbx_seq_one_letter_code
_entity_poly.pdbx_strand_id
1 'polypeptide(L)' 'MYQNKFNHLRNKIMILPGATVRVTNPNDTYYCFEGLVQRVSDGKAAVLFENGNWDKLVTFQLKELAALDPTAKGKK' A
#
# COMPACT_ATOMS: atom_id res chain seq x y z
N MET A 1 -0.37 23.61 -14.75
CA MET A 1 0.01 23.19 -14.91
C MET A 1 0.18 22.67 -14.88
N TYR A 2 0.12 22.53 -14.80
CA TYR A 2 0.48 21.83 -14.89
C TYR A 2 0.41 21.34 -14.24
N GLN A 3 0.18 21.33 -13.79
CA GLN A 3 0.14 20.85 -13.38
C GLN A 3 -0.10 20.29 -13.02
N ASN A 4 -0.49 20.30 -12.71
CA ASN A 4 -0.66 19.60 -12.48
C ASN A 4 -0.92 18.90 -12.68
N LYS A 5 -1.38 18.76 -12.91
CA LYS A 5 -1.60 17.89 -13.26
C LYS A 5 -0.78 16.94 -13.22
N PHE A 6 -0.04 16.84 -12.99
CA PHE A 6 0.87 16.00 -12.91
C PHE A 6 1.23 15.73 -11.75
N ASN A 7 1.07 16.32 -11.02
CA ASN A 7 1.47 16.14 -9.94
C ASN A 7 0.77 15.23 -9.31
N HIS A 8 -0.29 15.24 -9.43
CA HIS A 8 -0.96 14.34 -8.78
C HIS A 8 -0.65 13.11 -9.32
N LEU A 9 -0.09 13.25 -10.24
CA LEU A 9 0.34 12.24 -10.87
C LEU A 9 1.21 11.53 -10.04
N ARG A 10 1.98 12.15 -9.44
CA ARG A 10 2.86 11.50 -8.74
C ARG A 10 2.24 10.91 -7.68
N ASN A 11 1.23 11.34 -7.39
CA ASN A 11 0.64 10.80 -6.38
C ASN A 11 0.09 9.63 -6.74
N LYS A 12 0.20 9.36 -7.83
CA LYS A 12 -0.23 8.27 -8.22
C LYS A 12 0.68 7.30 -7.94
N ILE A 13 1.23 7.23 -6.84
CA ILE A 13 2.00 6.14 -6.49
C ILE A 13 1.09 5.01 -6.57
N MET A 14 1.31 4.15 -7.47
CA MET A 14 0.42 3.10 -7.67
C MET A 14 0.69 1.98 -6.75
N ILE A 15 -0.34 1.28 -6.34
CA ILE A 15 -0.19 0.10 -5.52
C ILE A 15 -0.03 -1.06 -6.46
N LEU A 16 1.18 -1.57 -6.56
CA LEU A 16 1.52 -2.65 -7.46
C LEU A 16 2.14 -3.79 -6.68
N PRO A 17 2.20 -5.00 -7.26
CA PRO A 17 2.88 -6.11 -6.59
C PRO A 17 4.30 -5.70 -6.25
N GLY A 18 4.73 -6.00 -5.06
CA GLY A 18 6.06 -5.62 -4.57
C GLY A 18 6.05 -4.32 -3.79
N ALA A 19 4.96 -3.57 -3.84
CA ALA A 19 4.91 -2.31 -3.10
C ALA A 19 4.65 -2.56 -1.63
N THR A 20 5.16 -1.68 -0.78
CA THR A 20 4.84 -1.72 0.64
C THR A 20 3.68 -0.77 0.87
N VAL A 21 2.70 -1.21 1.61
CA VAL A 21 1.51 -0.42 1.87
C VAL A 21 1.16 -0.44 3.34
N ARG A 22 0.36 0.52 3.76
CA ARG A 22 -0.11 0.59 5.13
C ARG A 22 -1.62 0.61 5.09
N VAL A 23 -2.27 -0.08 6.00
CA VAL A 23 -3.73 -0.10 6.08
C VAL A 23 -4.18 1.20 6.71
N THR A 24 -5.05 1.93 6.04
CA THR A 24 -5.49 3.25 6.50
C THR A 24 -6.94 3.29 6.98
N ASN A 25 -7.63 2.17 6.94
CA ASN A 25 -9.01 2.11 7.41
C ASN A 25 -9.02 1.90 8.93
N PRO A 26 -9.42 2.89 9.71
CA PRO A 26 -9.35 2.79 11.16
C PRO A 26 -10.28 1.73 11.75
N ASN A 27 -11.22 1.24 10.95
CA ASN A 27 -12.13 0.22 11.44
C ASN A 27 -11.62 -1.20 11.14
N ASP A 28 -10.49 -1.31 10.47
CA ASP A 28 -9.97 -2.61 10.11
C ASP A 28 -9.09 -3.16 11.23
N THR A 29 -9.13 -4.48 11.41
CA THR A 29 -8.29 -5.13 12.40
C THR A 29 -6.82 -4.85 12.18
N TYR A 30 -6.43 -4.67 10.93
CA TYR A 30 -5.04 -4.45 10.59
C TYR A 30 -4.69 -2.96 10.43
N TYR A 31 -5.52 -2.09 10.96
CA TYR A 31 -5.25 -0.64 10.84
C TYR A 31 -3.81 -0.32 11.25
N CYS A 32 -3.13 0.42 10.42
CA CYS A 32 -1.74 0.83 10.60
C CYS A 32 -0.69 -0.27 10.37
N PHE A 33 -1.11 -1.47 10.08
CA PHE A 33 -0.15 -2.51 9.75
C PHE A 33 0.43 -2.22 8.38
N GLU A 34 1.68 -2.55 8.18
CA GLU A 34 2.34 -2.41 6.91
C GLU A 34 2.62 -3.78 6.34
N GLY A 35 2.46 -3.93 5.07
CA GLY A 35 2.67 -5.21 4.42
C GLY A 35 3.10 -5.06 2.99
N LEU A 36 3.36 -6.19 2.34
CA LEU A 36 3.85 -6.21 0.99
C LEU A 36 2.78 -6.69 0.06
N VAL A 37 2.50 -5.95 -0.99
CA VAL A 37 1.48 -6.32 -1.95
C VAL A 37 1.95 -7.49 -2.78
N GLN A 38 1.15 -8.55 -2.82
CA GLN A 38 1.47 -9.74 -3.59
C GLN A 38 0.75 -9.74 -4.93
N ARG A 39 -0.44 -9.14 -4.97
CA ARG A 39 -1.21 -9.16 -6.19
C ARG A 39 -2.27 -8.06 -6.17
N VAL A 40 -2.59 -7.52 -7.30
CA VAL A 40 -3.62 -6.51 -7.42
C VAL A 40 -4.58 -6.95 -8.52
N SER A 41 -5.85 -6.89 -8.24
CA SER A 41 -6.86 -7.30 -9.20
C SER A 41 -8.20 -6.71 -8.83
N ASP A 42 -8.90 -6.16 -9.80
CA ASP A 42 -10.26 -5.65 -9.59
C ASP A 42 -10.41 -4.65 -8.44
N GLY A 43 -9.46 -3.77 -8.32
CA GLY A 43 -9.55 -2.74 -7.29
C GLY A 43 -9.20 -3.22 -5.91
N LYS A 44 -8.61 -4.42 -5.81
CA LYS A 44 -8.22 -4.97 -4.53
C LYS A 44 -6.78 -5.43 -4.57
N ALA A 45 -6.16 -5.49 -3.44
CA ALA A 45 -4.78 -5.96 -3.33
C ALA A 45 -4.68 -7.01 -2.25
N ALA A 46 -3.93 -8.05 -2.54
CA ALA A 46 -3.62 -9.08 -1.55
C ALA A 46 -2.32 -8.66 -0.91
N VAL A 47 -2.33 -8.45 0.39
CA VAL A 47 -1.20 -7.91 1.14
C VAL A 47 -0.70 -8.95 2.11
N LEU A 48 0.60 -9.19 2.09
CA LEU A 48 1.22 -10.14 2.99
C LEU A 48 1.79 -9.40 4.18
N PHE A 49 1.35 -9.77 5.36
CA PHE A 49 1.90 -9.25 6.59
C PHE A 49 2.80 -10.32 7.20
N GLU A 50 4.03 -9.95 7.51
CA GLU A 50 4.98 -10.87 8.09
C GLU A 50 5.34 -10.35 9.46
N ASN A 51 5.24 -11.18 10.45
CA ASN A 51 5.46 -10.74 11.79
C ASN A 51 6.37 -11.68 12.58
N GLY A 52 7.36 -12.18 11.94
CA GLY A 52 8.31 -13.04 12.65
C GLY A 52 7.76 -14.41 13.02
N ASN A 53 6.64 -14.42 13.70
CA ASN A 53 6.06 -15.68 14.13
C ASN A 53 4.94 -16.16 13.24
N TRP A 54 4.43 -15.31 12.37
CA TRP A 54 3.34 -15.72 11.50
C TRP A 54 3.30 -14.83 10.25
N ASP A 55 2.72 -15.38 9.22
CA ASP A 55 2.50 -14.66 7.99
C ASP A 55 1.02 -14.70 7.73
N LYS A 56 0.46 -13.61 7.22
CA LYS A 56 -0.94 -13.57 6.93
C LYS A 56 -1.17 -12.83 5.62
N LEU A 57 -1.96 -13.44 4.74
CA LEU A 57 -2.29 -12.81 3.48
C LEU A 57 -3.73 -12.33 3.55
N VAL A 58 -3.94 -11.05 3.40
CA VAL A 58 -5.26 -10.46 3.52
C VAL A 58 -5.56 -9.59 2.33
N THR A 59 -6.77 -9.63 1.83
CA THR A 59 -7.17 -8.82 0.69
C THR A 59 -7.87 -7.56 1.17
N PHE A 60 -7.45 -6.41 0.63
CA PHE A 60 -8.05 -5.13 0.95
C PHE A 60 -8.50 -4.44 -0.32
N GLN A 61 -9.40 -3.50 -0.19
CA GLN A 61 -9.72 -2.63 -1.32
C GLN A 61 -8.59 -1.63 -1.42
N LEU A 62 -8.25 -1.21 -2.62
CA LEU A 62 -7.14 -0.29 -2.79
C LEU A 62 -7.34 1.01 -2.01
N LYS A 63 -8.57 1.46 -1.86
CA LYS A 63 -8.83 2.69 -1.14
C LYS A 63 -8.53 2.56 0.35
N GLU A 64 -8.35 1.37 0.84
CA GLU A 64 -8.04 1.16 2.25
C GLU A 64 -6.54 1.13 2.51
N LEU A 65 -5.75 1.33 1.48
CA LEU A 65 -4.32 1.21 1.58
C LEU A 65 -3.62 2.48 1.12
N ALA A 66 -2.50 2.79 1.73
CA ALA A 66 -1.66 3.89 1.27
C ALA A 66 -0.31 3.30 0.90
N ALA A 67 0.15 3.60 -0.29
CA ALA A 67 1.45 3.14 -0.72
C ALA A 67 2.52 3.94 -0.02
N LEU A 68 3.54 3.27 0.48
CA LEU A 68 4.63 3.95 1.14
C LEU A 68 5.72 4.22 0.14
N ASP A 69 6.27 5.41 0.19
CA ASP A 69 7.28 5.81 -0.77
C ASP A 69 8.61 5.17 -0.39
N PRO A 70 9.09 4.21 -1.15
CA PRO A 70 10.32 3.53 -0.80
C PRO A 70 11.50 4.48 -0.84
N THR A 71 11.39 5.55 -1.60
CA THR A 71 12.47 6.48 -1.69
C THR A 71 12.60 7.21 -0.37
N ALA A 72 11.52 7.54 0.24
CA ALA A 72 11.53 8.26 1.48
C ALA A 72 12.20 7.44 2.55
N LYS A 73 11.96 6.15 2.55
CA LYS A 73 12.55 5.35 3.45
C LYS A 73 13.93 5.14 3.12
N GLY A 74 14.27 5.03 1.93
CA GLY A 74 15.60 4.78 1.51
C GLY A 74 16.50 5.86 1.93
N LYS A 75 15.97 6.98 2.18
CA LYS A 75 16.77 7.99 2.49
C LYS A 75 17.28 7.85 3.75
N LYS A 76 17.10 7.35 4.37
CA LYS A 76 17.53 7.25 5.57
C LYS A 76 18.47 6.81 5.77
#